data_1344973f018ba58d360d4a637004862a
#
_entry.id   1344973f018ba58d360d4a637004862a
#
_cell.length_a   1.000
_cell.length_b   1.000
_cell.length_c   1.000
_cell.angle_alpha   90.00
_cell.angle_beta   90.00
_cell.angle_gamma   90.00
#
_symmetry.space_group_name_H-M   'P 1'
#
loop_
_entity.id
_entity.type
_entity.pdbx_description
1 polymer ?
#
loop_
_entity_poly.entity_id
_entity_poly.type
_entity_poly.pdbx_seq_one_letter_code
_entity_poly.pdbx_strand_id
1 'polypeptide(L)'
;DTLDDILDTFHKERNDTYIIKNNSGIHKIYLSDIMYAEALNRKVILYLSDNEQVMSTDVFSSICDTLMTHKEFTLPHRSFIVNMNYIKTIDAVRIELTNSKTIPVAQRRVSDIKKQYLDFQMEE
;
A
#
# COMPACT_ATOMS: atom_id res chain seq x y z
N ASP A 1 -20.50 23.55 -7.60
CA ASP A 1 -20.32 23.37 -9.04
C ASP A 1 -20.43 21.89 -9.40
N THR A 2 -21.24 21.58 -10.42
CA THR A 2 -21.51 20.19 -10.82
C THR A 2 -20.22 19.44 -11.20
N LEU A 3 -19.31 20.12 -11.86
CA LEU A 3 -18.05 19.49 -12.27
C LEU A 3 -17.20 19.16 -11.05
N ASP A 4 -17.12 20.04 -10.09
CA ASP A 4 -16.37 19.80 -8.86
C ASP A 4 -17.00 18.66 -8.06
N ASP A 5 -18.34 18.58 -8.02
CA ASP A 5 -19.04 17.50 -7.33
C ASP A 5 -18.71 16.14 -7.96
N ILE A 6 -18.66 16.08 -9.30
CA ILE A 6 -18.31 14.85 -10.01
C ILE A 6 -16.88 14.46 -9.70
N LEU A 7 -15.96 15.40 -9.71
CA LEU A 7 -14.55 15.13 -9.40
C LEU A 7 -14.38 14.66 -7.96
N ASP A 8 -15.08 15.28 -7.02
CA ASP A 8 -15.02 14.87 -5.62
C ASP A 8 -15.52 13.45 -5.41
N THR A 9 -16.64 13.10 -6.05
CA THR A 9 -17.18 11.74 -5.99
C THR A 9 -16.18 10.74 -6.56
N PHE A 10 -15.57 11.08 -7.68
CA PHE A 10 -14.59 10.24 -8.33
C PHE A 10 -13.36 10.03 -7.44
N HIS A 11 -12.90 11.08 -6.78
CA HIS A 11 -11.78 11.01 -5.86
C HIS A 11 -12.10 10.14 -4.65
N LYS A 12 -13.31 10.23 -4.12
CA LYS A 12 -13.72 9.41 -2.98
C LYS A 12 -13.65 7.92 -3.31
N GLU A 13 -14.04 7.54 -4.52
CA GLU A 13 -13.98 6.15 -4.94
C GLU A 13 -12.54 5.65 -5.09
N ARG A 14 -11.62 6.52 -5.53
CA ARG A 14 -10.22 6.17 -5.78
C ARG A 14 -9.32 6.43 -4.60
N ASN A 15 -9.67 7.38 -3.75
CA ASN A 15 -8.80 7.88 -2.70
C ASN A 15 -9.46 7.72 -1.34
N ASP A 16 -9.81 6.48 -1.00
CA ASP A 16 -10.23 6.19 0.36
C ASP A 16 -9.13 6.61 1.32
N THR A 17 -9.51 6.96 2.53
CA THR A 17 -8.59 7.46 3.53
C THR A 17 -8.39 6.46 4.65
N TYR A 18 -7.24 6.60 5.31
CA TYR A 18 -6.88 5.81 6.45
C TYR A 18 -6.38 6.76 7.55
N ILE A 19 -6.89 6.57 8.76
CA ILE A 19 -6.54 7.44 9.89
C ILE A 19 -5.51 6.75 10.75
N ILE A 20 -4.39 7.42 11.00
CA ILE A 20 -3.32 6.95 11.86
C ILE A 20 -3.18 7.89 13.04
N LYS A 21 -3.17 7.33 14.25
CA LYS A 21 -2.94 8.08 15.48
C LYS A 21 -1.59 7.70 16.03
N ASN A 22 -0.78 8.69 16.35
CA ASN A 22 0.51 8.47 17.00
C ASN A 22 0.86 9.66 17.88
N ASN A 23 2.08 9.68 18.42
CA ASN A 23 2.49 10.74 19.34
C ASN A 23 2.54 12.12 18.70
N SER A 24 2.68 12.20 17.38
CA SER A 24 2.70 13.49 16.69
C SER A 24 1.32 13.97 16.26
N GLY A 25 0.27 13.16 16.49
CA GLY A 25 -1.10 13.61 16.23
C GLY A 25 -1.93 12.59 15.47
N ILE A 26 -2.94 13.10 14.81
CA ILE A 26 -3.87 12.32 13.98
C ILE A 26 -3.54 12.63 12.52
N HIS A 27 -3.27 11.59 11.74
CA HIS A 27 -2.88 11.74 10.35
C HIS A 27 -3.92 11.10 9.45
N LYS A 28 -4.44 11.87 8.51
CA LYS A 28 -5.36 11.38 7.49
C LYS A 28 -4.53 11.13 6.22
N ILE A 29 -4.52 9.88 5.76
CA ILE A 29 -3.70 9.48 4.63
C ILE A 29 -4.62 8.90 3.56
N TYR A 30 -4.40 9.27 2.31
CA TYR A 30 -5.11 8.64 1.19
C TYR A 30 -4.46 7.31 0.88
N LEU A 31 -5.26 6.26 0.74
CA LEU A 31 -4.74 4.92 0.43
C LEU A 31 -3.95 4.92 -0.87
N SER A 32 -4.37 5.72 -1.84
CA SER A 32 -3.65 5.83 -3.12
C SER A 32 -2.25 6.41 -2.97
N ASP A 33 -1.97 7.10 -1.87
CA ASP A 33 -0.64 7.65 -1.61
C ASP A 33 0.29 6.68 -0.90
N ILE A 34 -0.24 5.58 -0.36
CA ILE A 34 0.59 4.60 0.34
C ILE A 34 1.29 3.73 -0.69
N MET A 35 2.62 3.79 -0.72
CA MET A 35 3.42 2.93 -1.61
C MET A 35 3.59 1.55 -1.00
N TYR A 36 4.01 1.50 0.25
CA TYR A 36 4.12 0.25 0.99
C TYR A 36 4.21 0.54 2.48
N ALA A 37 4.05 -0.51 3.28
CA ALA A 37 4.23 -0.41 4.71
C ALA A 37 5.10 -1.56 5.19
N GLU A 38 5.90 -1.30 6.21
CA GLU A 38 6.86 -2.25 6.76
C GLU A 38 6.68 -2.39 8.27
N ALA A 39 6.62 -3.64 8.74
CA ALA A 39 6.65 -3.92 10.17
C ALA A 39 8.08 -3.91 10.65
N LEU A 40 8.39 -3.02 11.60
CA LEU A 40 9.75 -2.84 12.09
C LEU A 40 9.72 -2.49 13.57
N ASN A 41 10.35 -3.33 14.42
CA ASN A 41 10.49 -3.09 15.86
C ASN A 41 9.17 -2.78 16.55
N ARG A 42 8.15 -3.58 16.31
CA ARG A 42 6.80 -3.45 16.90
C ARG A 42 6.05 -2.20 16.44
N LYS A 43 6.53 -1.56 15.38
CA LYS A 43 5.89 -0.42 14.78
C LYS A 43 5.63 -0.72 13.32
N VAL A 44 4.77 0.05 12.70
CA VAL A 44 4.56 -0.04 11.26
C VAL A 44 4.88 1.31 10.67
N ILE A 45 5.71 1.32 9.64
CA ILE A 45 6.04 2.55 8.94
C ILE A 45 5.36 2.50 7.58
N LEU A 46 4.53 3.50 7.31
CA LEU A 46 3.87 3.65 6.01
C LEU A 46 4.67 4.65 5.18
N TYR A 47 5.08 4.21 4.00
CA TYR A 47 5.87 5.04 3.08
C TYR A 47 4.96 5.57 2.00
N LEU A 48 4.94 6.90 1.87
CA LEU A 48 4.01 7.60 0.99
C LEU A 48 4.70 8.04 -0.29
N SER A 49 3.90 8.32 -1.31
CA SER A 49 4.39 8.65 -2.65
C SER A 49 5.18 9.96 -2.70
N ASP A 50 5.02 10.84 -1.72
CA ASP A 50 5.74 12.11 -1.63
C ASP A 50 7.04 11.99 -0.82
N ASN A 51 7.51 10.77 -0.58
CA ASN A 51 8.70 10.45 0.23
C ASN A 51 8.50 10.69 1.72
N GLU A 52 7.29 10.96 2.17
CA GLU A 52 7.00 11.06 3.59
C GLU A 52 6.78 9.69 4.19
N GLN A 53 6.98 9.61 5.49
CA GLN A 53 6.78 8.41 6.28
C GLN A 53 5.86 8.71 7.43
N VAL A 54 4.94 7.80 7.72
CA VAL A 54 4.06 7.92 8.87
C VAL A 54 4.18 6.64 9.68
N MET A 55 4.45 6.79 10.97
CA MET A 55 4.57 5.65 11.87
C MET A 55 3.24 5.37 12.54
N SER A 56 2.87 4.09 12.59
CA SER A 56 1.70 3.63 13.32
C SER A 56 2.14 2.69 14.44
N THR A 57 1.46 2.79 15.59
CA THR A 57 1.66 1.86 16.69
C THR A 57 0.68 0.70 16.65
N ASP A 58 -0.23 0.67 15.66
CA ASP A 58 -1.14 -0.44 15.46
C ASP A 58 -0.37 -1.70 15.06
N VAL A 59 -0.95 -2.84 15.37
CA VAL A 59 -0.36 -4.13 15.00
C VAL A 59 -0.41 -4.26 13.48
N PHE A 60 0.69 -4.76 12.90
CA PHE A 60 0.80 -4.91 11.45
C PHE A 60 -0.34 -5.71 10.85
N SER A 61 -0.76 -6.79 11.51
CA SER A 61 -1.87 -7.62 11.01
C SER A 61 -3.17 -6.83 10.91
N SER A 62 -3.44 -5.92 11.84
CA SER A 62 -4.64 -5.08 11.78
C SER A 62 -4.58 -4.12 10.58
N ILE A 63 -3.42 -3.56 10.34
CA ILE A 63 -3.22 -2.65 9.19
C ILE A 63 -3.40 -3.44 7.90
N CYS A 64 -2.83 -4.64 7.81
CA CYS A 64 -2.99 -5.49 6.63
C CYS A 64 -4.45 -5.87 6.40
N ASP A 65 -5.18 -6.22 7.45
CA ASP A 65 -6.59 -6.57 7.31
C ASP A 65 -7.39 -5.43 6.69
N THR A 66 -7.09 -4.20 7.11
CA THR A 66 -7.77 -3.03 6.55
C THR A 66 -7.35 -2.78 5.10
N LEU A 67 -6.04 -2.77 4.82
CA LEU A 67 -5.55 -2.45 3.49
C LEU A 67 -5.89 -3.53 2.47
N MET A 68 -5.88 -4.80 2.87
CA MET A 68 -6.17 -5.91 1.95
C MET A 68 -7.63 -5.98 1.52
N THR A 69 -8.52 -5.18 2.12
CA THR A 69 -9.88 -5.04 1.58
C THR A 69 -9.89 -4.27 0.26
N HIS A 70 -8.78 -3.63 -0.09
CA HIS A 70 -8.63 -2.90 -1.34
C HIS A 70 -7.77 -3.71 -2.31
N LYS A 71 -8.19 -3.74 -3.59
CA LYS A 71 -7.60 -4.62 -4.60
C LYS A 71 -6.14 -4.31 -4.91
N GLU A 72 -5.72 -3.06 -4.68
CA GLU A 72 -4.38 -2.62 -5.05
C GLU A 72 -3.29 -3.10 -4.11
N PHE A 73 -3.64 -3.64 -2.94
CA PHE A 73 -2.64 -4.07 -1.96
C PHE A 73 -2.39 -5.56 -2.03
N THR A 74 -1.12 -5.93 -1.86
CA THR A 74 -0.68 -7.33 -1.82
C THR A 74 0.34 -7.52 -0.71
N LEU A 75 0.46 -8.74 -0.23
CA LEU A 75 1.33 -9.08 0.91
C LEU A 75 2.48 -9.99 0.44
N PRO A 76 3.57 -9.42 -0.09
CA PRO A 76 4.66 -10.23 -0.65
C PRO A 76 5.54 -10.87 0.41
N HIS A 77 5.47 -10.38 1.64
CA HIS A 77 6.32 -10.83 2.73
C HIS A 77 5.59 -10.61 4.04
N ARG A 78 5.89 -11.40 5.07
CA ARG A 78 5.21 -11.28 6.37
C ARG A 78 5.37 -9.91 7.03
N SER A 79 6.35 -9.12 6.60
CA SER A 79 6.64 -7.80 7.17
C SER A 79 6.39 -6.66 6.22
N PHE A 80 5.84 -6.92 5.03
CA PHE A 80 5.62 -5.88 4.03
C PHE A 80 4.25 -6.02 3.39
N ILE A 81 3.56 -4.91 3.21
CA ILE A 81 2.37 -4.83 2.36
C ILE A 81 2.62 -3.74 1.33
N VAL A 82 2.29 -4.00 0.07
CA VAL A 82 2.68 -3.16 -1.06
C VAL A 82 1.45 -2.79 -1.88
N ASN A 83 1.41 -1.53 -2.30
CA ASN A 83 0.42 -1.06 -3.26
C ASN A 83 0.92 -1.37 -4.67
N MET A 84 0.16 -2.21 -5.38
CA MET A 84 0.57 -2.70 -6.70
C MET A 84 0.64 -1.61 -7.77
N ASN A 85 -0.01 -0.46 -7.52
CA ASN A 85 0.11 0.68 -8.44
C ASN A 85 1.54 1.23 -8.54
N TYR A 86 2.36 0.97 -7.55
CA TYR A 86 3.74 1.49 -7.51
C TYR A 86 4.78 0.42 -7.89
N ILE A 87 4.35 -0.75 -8.30
CA ILE A 87 5.26 -1.82 -8.70
C ILE A 87 5.79 -1.55 -10.11
N LYS A 88 7.11 -1.55 -10.25
CA LYS A 88 7.77 -1.44 -11.52
C LYS A 88 8.15 -2.82 -12.07
N THR A 89 8.71 -3.67 -11.21
CA THR A 89 9.21 -4.98 -11.62
C THR A 89 9.00 -5.99 -10.49
N ILE A 90 8.65 -7.21 -10.85
CA ILE A 90 8.60 -8.34 -9.91
C ILE A 90 9.49 -9.44 -10.47
N ASP A 91 10.49 -9.86 -9.70
CA ASP A 91 11.31 -11.01 -10.10
C ASP A 91 11.17 -12.13 -9.06
N ALA A 92 12.08 -13.12 -9.11
CA ALA A 92 11.97 -14.31 -8.28
C ALA A 92 12.21 -14.05 -6.79
N VAL A 93 12.78 -12.90 -6.42
CA VAL A 93 13.19 -12.64 -5.03
C VAL A 93 12.74 -11.28 -4.50
N ARG A 94 12.33 -10.35 -5.36
CA ARG A 94 12.03 -9.00 -4.92
C ARG A 94 11.07 -8.28 -5.84
N ILE A 95 10.48 -7.20 -5.31
CA ILE A 95 9.70 -6.24 -6.07
C ILE A 95 10.50 -4.96 -6.11
N GLU A 96 10.63 -4.37 -7.30
CA GLU A 96 11.17 -3.02 -7.42
C GLU A 96 10.01 -2.06 -7.60
N LEU A 97 9.99 -0.99 -6.79
CA LEU A 97 8.97 0.04 -6.87
C LEU A 97 9.43 1.18 -7.78
N THR A 98 8.49 2.04 -8.14
CA THR A 98 8.76 3.17 -9.05
C THR A 98 9.77 4.15 -8.51
N ASN A 99 10.00 4.19 -7.19
CA ASN A 99 11.01 5.03 -6.56
C ASN A 99 12.35 4.31 -6.37
N SER A 100 12.53 3.15 -6.99
CA SER A 100 13.74 2.31 -6.93
C SER A 100 13.94 1.58 -5.61
N LYS A 101 13.01 1.67 -4.68
CA LYS A 101 13.05 0.84 -3.47
C LYS A 101 12.74 -0.60 -3.84
N THR A 102 13.36 -1.53 -3.12
CA THR A 102 13.12 -2.95 -3.33
C THR A 102 12.49 -3.57 -2.10
N ILE A 103 11.53 -4.46 -2.34
CA ILE A 103 10.79 -5.15 -1.30
C ILE A 103 11.04 -6.65 -1.47
N PRO A 104 11.45 -7.36 -0.43
CA PRO A 104 11.66 -8.81 -0.56
C PRO A 104 10.34 -9.53 -0.75
N VAL A 105 10.37 -10.61 -1.53
CA VAL A 105 9.21 -11.48 -1.72
C VAL A 105 9.55 -12.84 -1.14
N ALA A 106 8.72 -13.36 -0.25
CA ALA A 106 8.90 -14.70 0.28
C ALA A 106 8.80 -15.69 -0.88
N GLN A 107 9.75 -16.61 -0.97
CA GLN A 107 9.88 -17.53 -2.10
C GLN A 107 8.55 -18.27 -2.38
N ARG A 108 7.87 -18.71 -1.34
CA ARG A 108 6.60 -19.43 -1.46
C ARG A 108 5.45 -18.55 -1.96
N ARG A 109 5.61 -17.23 -1.99
CA ARG A 109 4.57 -16.28 -2.38
C ARG A 109 4.76 -15.73 -3.78
N VAL A 110 5.90 -15.98 -4.41
CA VAL A 110 6.26 -15.34 -5.68
C VAL A 110 5.19 -15.58 -6.74
N SER A 111 4.75 -16.82 -6.91
CA SER A 111 3.74 -17.17 -7.92
C SER A 111 2.42 -16.45 -7.65
N ASP A 112 1.98 -16.42 -6.40
CA ASP A 112 0.73 -15.77 -6.03
C ASP A 112 0.80 -14.26 -6.25
N ILE A 113 1.92 -13.65 -5.89
CA ILE A 113 2.09 -12.21 -6.06
C ILE A 113 2.10 -11.83 -7.54
N LYS A 114 2.80 -12.60 -8.37
CA LYS A 114 2.80 -12.36 -9.81
C LYS A 114 1.39 -12.48 -10.40
N LYS A 115 0.65 -13.49 -9.97
CA LYS A 115 -0.72 -13.67 -10.43
C LYS A 115 -1.60 -12.51 -9.99
N GLN A 116 -1.52 -12.12 -8.72
CA GLN A 116 -2.31 -11.00 -8.21
C GLN A 116 -2.01 -9.72 -8.99
N TYR A 117 -0.74 -9.47 -9.27
CA TYR A 117 -0.34 -8.29 -10.02
C TYR A 117 -0.90 -8.30 -11.43
N LEU A 118 -0.81 -9.43 -12.12
CA LEU A 118 -1.36 -9.54 -13.48
C LEU A 118 -2.87 -9.38 -13.49
N ASP A 119 -3.56 -10.02 -12.56
CA ASP A 119 -5.02 -9.88 -12.43
C ASP A 119 -5.40 -8.43 -12.16
N PHE A 120 -4.66 -7.75 -11.30
CA PHE A 120 -4.91 -6.35 -11.00
C PHE A 120 -4.75 -5.47 -12.23
N GLN A 121 -3.73 -5.71 -13.04
CA GLN A 121 -3.50 -4.93 -14.26
C GLN A 121 -4.59 -5.16 -15.30
N MET A 122 -5.21 -6.32 -15.30
CA MET A 122 -6.23 -6.67 -16.29
C MET A 122 -7.64 -6.27 -15.90
N GLU A 123 -7.85 -5.79 -14.69
CA GLU A 123 -9.17 -5.43 -14.16
C GLU A 123 -9.65 -4.04 -14.55
N GLU A 124 -8.99 -3.37 -15.43
CA GLU A 124 -9.42 -2.02 -15.84
C GLU A 124 -10.69 -2.00 -16.65
#